data_189a5b0dc340f544042a6b33e5169b04
#
_entry.id   189a5b0dc340f544042a6b33e5169b04
#
_cell.length_a   1.000
_cell.length_b   1.000
_cell.length_c   1.000
_cell.angle_alpha   90.00
_cell.angle_beta   90.00
_cell.angle_gamma   90.00
#
_symmetry.space_group_name_H-M   'P 1'
#
loop_
_entity.id
_entity.type
_entity.pdbx_description
1 polymer ?
#
loop_
_entity_poly.entity_id
_entity_poly.type
_entity_poly.pdbx_seq_one_letter_code
_entity_poly.pdbx_strand_id
1 'polypeptide(L)'
;MEYRKFGKTGIDISAIGFGCWEIGGGYGSIEETDFIKAIGRALDAGINSFDTAEAYGFGASEKSLAKALGKRRKEAVITTKFGVGYPDTPNYRDSTRKRVMDSIEKSLKALETDYVDVYLIHWPDRNVPFEEPMRALDDLVKQGKVKAVGLSNFKLNEIEECMKTRRVDVVQYCWNMFDRRMQKEIFPYCREHNIGVMAYGSLAYGMLTGTLSEEKAFEKGDWRSRRGQLGNINLFQHLFGPDHFLKNLRAVEELKGVAKRYHKTLPQLALRWTTSNPVVSTALVGCRNPGEVDDNLGALGWTISDADMKEIDAIFARNGAVTMPETWLES
;
A
#
# COMPACT_ATOMS: atom_id res chain seq x y z
N MET A 1 -18.60 -8.19 0.85
CA MET A 1 -17.11 -8.10 0.80
C MET A 1 -16.53 -9.37 0.20
N GLU A 2 -15.48 -9.28 -0.61
CA GLU A 2 -14.67 -10.43 -1.05
C GLU A 2 -13.52 -10.61 -0.05
N TYR A 3 -13.30 -11.86 0.42
CA TYR A 3 -12.18 -12.20 1.29
C TYR A 3 -11.22 -13.17 0.58
N ARG A 4 -9.94 -13.07 0.91
CA ARG A 4 -8.87 -13.89 0.34
C ARG A 4 -7.98 -14.44 1.43
N LYS A 5 -7.38 -15.60 1.17
CA LYS A 5 -6.35 -16.13 2.07
C LYS A 5 -5.12 -15.23 2.03
N PHE A 6 -4.63 -14.85 3.20
CA PHE A 6 -3.45 -14.01 3.31
C PHE A 6 -2.18 -14.88 3.39
N GLY A 7 -1.83 -15.48 2.27
CA GLY A 7 -0.76 -16.46 2.23
C GLY A 7 -1.01 -17.65 3.19
N LYS A 8 0.01 -18.02 3.95
CA LYS A 8 -0.05 -19.07 4.99
C LYS A 8 -0.31 -18.54 6.41
N THR A 9 -0.71 -17.28 6.58
CA THR A 9 -0.92 -16.66 7.90
C THR A 9 -2.12 -17.23 8.68
N GLY A 10 -3.02 -17.92 8.01
CA GLY A 10 -4.31 -18.34 8.58
C GLY A 10 -5.36 -17.23 8.62
N ILE A 11 -5.03 -16.02 8.16
CA ILE A 11 -5.91 -14.86 8.14
C ILE A 11 -6.70 -14.82 6.82
N ASP A 12 -8.00 -14.58 6.90
CA ASP A 12 -8.82 -14.17 5.77
C ASP A 12 -8.87 -12.62 5.74
N ILE A 13 -8.37 -12.04 4.64
CA ILE A 13 -8.25 -10.59 4.49
C ILE A 13 -9.19 -10.06 3.40
N SER A 14 -9.79 -8.90 3.60
CA SER A 14 -10.65 -8.25 2.61
C SER A 14 -9.85 -7.88 1.36
N ALA A 15 -10.41 -8.11 0.17
CA ALA A 15 -9.76 -7.83 -1.11
C ALA A 15 -9.45 -6.34 -1.32
N ILE A 16 -10.20 -5.45 -0.66
CA ILE A 16 -9.91 -4.02 -0.50
C ILE A 16 -9.49 -3.79 0.94
N GLY A 17 -8.36 -3.12 1.14
CA GLY A 17 -7.83 -2.72 2.43
C GLY A 17 -7.79 -1.19 2.57
N PHE A 18 -7.89 -0.71 3.79
CA PHE A 18 -7.85 0.70 4.14
C PHE A 18 -6.41 1.14 4.42
N GLY A 19 -5.87 2.05 3.58
CA GLY A 19 -4.58 2.70 3.80
C GLY A 19 -4.73 3.92 4.71
N CYS A 20 -3.85 4.04 5.71
CA CYS A 20 -3.88 5.13 6.69
C CYS A 20 -2.74 6.15 6.47
N TRP A 21 -2.10 6.16 5.30
CA TRP A 21 -0.98 7.10 5.05
C TRP A 21 -1.45 8.54 5.01
N GLU A 22 -2.63 8.78 4.49
CA GLU A 22 -3.19 10.12 4.29
C GLU A 22 -3.26 10.92 5.60
N ILE A 23 -3.68 10.29 6.70
CA ILE A 23 -3.77 10.94 8.02
C ILE A 23 -2.38 11.24 8.63
N GLY A 24 -1.36 10.57 8.15
CA GLY A 24 0.03 10.83 8.53
C GLY A 24 0.62 12.11 7.94
N GLY A 25 -0.14 12.81 7.09
CA GLY A 25 0.27 14.05 6.43
C GLY A 25 0.86 13.85 5.03
N GLY A 26 0.94 14.94 4.28
CA GLY A 26 1.51 14.97 2.93
C GLY A 26 0.51 15.00 1.77
N TYR A 27 -0.77 14.72 2.02
CA TYR A 27 -1.84 14.77 1.01
C TYR A 27 -2.81 15.97 1.17
N GLY A 28 -2.32 17.09 1.68
CA GLY A 28 -3.16 18.23 2.05
C GLY A 28 -3.77 18.07 3.46
N SER A 29 -4.81 18.86 3.76
CA SER A 29 -5.50 18.79 5.04
C SER A 29 -6.54 17.66 5.05
N ILE A 30 -6.51 16.83 6.09
CA ILE A 30 -7.50 15.80 6.35
C ILE A 30 -8.03 16.00 7.76
N GLU A 31 -9.37 16.08 7.88
CA GLU A 31 -10.02 16.18 9.17
C GLU A 31 -10.06 14.80 9.85
N GLU A 32 -9.46 14.70 11.04
CA GLU A 32 -9.41 13.43 11.79
C GLU A 32 -10.79 12.83 12.02
N THR A 33 -11.80 13.68 12.25
CA THR A 33 -13.18 13.24 12.46
C THR A 33 -13.78 12.51 11.26
N ASP A 34 -13.47 12.94 10.04
CA ASP A 34 -13.97 12.30 8.82
C ASP A 34 -13.20 11.02 8.52
N PHE A 35 -11.90 10.99 8.82
CA PHE A 35 -11.09 9.77 8.76
C PHE A 35 -11.62 8.69 9.73
N ILE A 36 -11.95 9.05 10.97
CA ILE A 36 -12.55 8.13 11.95
C ILE A 36 -13.88 7.57 11.44
N LYS A 37 -14.76 8.42 10.87
CA LYS A 37 -16.01 7.97 10.26
C LYS A 37 -15.76 7.04 9.07
N ALA A 38 -14.74 7.32 8.24
CA ALA A 38 -14.38 6.46 7.11
C ALA A 38 -13.94 5.07 7.58
N ILE A 39 -13.13 4.96 8.64
CA ILE A 39 -12.75 3.66 9.25
C ILE A 39 -13.99 2.94 9.81
N GLY A 40 -14.87 3.62 10.51
CA GLY A 40 -16.13 3.06 10.98
C GLY A 40 -16.96 2.49 9.83
N ARG A 41 -17.13 3.26 8.75
CA ARG A 41 -17.84 2.82 7.54
C ARG A 41 -17.15 1.62 6.86
N ALA A 42 -15.81 1.59 6.83
CA ALA A 42 -15.03 0.49 6.28
C ALA A 42 -15.29 -0.82 7.05
N LEU A 43 -15.27 -0.77 8.39
CA LEU A 43 -15.61 -1.92 9.23
C LEU A 43 -17.05 -2.39 9.00
N ASP A 44 -18.03 -1.48 8.93
CA ASP A 44 -19.44 -1.80 8.69
C ASP A 44 -19.65 -2.46 7.31
N ALA A 45 -18.82 -2.12 6.34
CA ALA A 45 -18.81 -2.72 5.01
C ALA A 45 -18.07 -4.06 4.94
N GLY A 46 -17.40 -4.48 6.03
CA GLY A 46 -16.64 -5.72 6.12
C GLY A 46 -15.18 -5.59 5.63
N ILE A 47 -14.65 -4.38 5.46
CA ILE A 47 -13.20 -4.19 5.31
C ILE A 47 -12.55 -4.52 6.65
N ASN A 48 -11.66 -5.52 6.66
CA ASN A 48 -10.91 -5.88 7.86
C ASN A 48 -9.42 -5.55 7.76
N SER A 49 -8.90 -5.20 6.59
CA SER A 49 -7.49 -4.86 6.36
C SER A 49 -7.24 -3.38 6.60
N PHE A 50 -6.40 -3.03 7.59
CA PHE A 50 -5.99 -1.66 7.91
C PHE A 50 -4.47 -1.57 7.93
N ASP A 51 -3.91 -0.71 7.07
CA ASP A 51 -2.47 -0.55 6.88
C ASP A 51 -2.00 0.82 7.37
N THR A 52 -1.08 0.82 8.33
CA THR A 52 -0.42 2.00 8.89
C THR A 52 1.09 1.82 8.96
N ALA A 53 1.81 2.76 9.56
CA ALA A 53 3.24 2.67 9.86
C ALA A 53 3.64 3.68 10.94
N GLU A 54 4.70 3.37 11.73
CA GLU A 54 5.28 4.34 12.68
C GLU A 54 5.69 5.65 12.02
N ALA A 55 6.15 5.59 10.76
CA ALA A 55 6.59 6.75 10.00
C ALA A 55 5.44 7.66 9.54
N TYR A 56 4.19 7.18 9.55
CA TYR A 56 3.06 7.99 9.10
C TYR A 56 2.66 9.00 10.19
N GLY A 57 3.16 10.23 10.02
CA GLY A 57 2.98 11.29 11.01
C GLY A 57 3.60 10.96 12.38
N PHE A 58 4.67 10.14 12.39
CA PHE A 58 5.40 9.77 13.62
C PHE A 58 4.50 9.16 14.70
N GLY A 59 3.71 8.18 14.31
CA GLY A 59 2.75 7.50 15.16
C GLY A 59 1.38 8.19 15.23
N ALA A 60 1.16 9.32 14.56
CA ALA A 60 -0.16 9.96 14.51
C ALA A 60 -1.19 9.06 13.81
N SER A 61 -0.81 8.43 12.68
CA SER A 61 -1.67 7.51 11.95
C SER A 61 -2.08 6.31 12.81
N GLU A 62 -1.14 5.72 13.55
CA GLU A 62 -1.43 4.61 14.46
C GLU A 62 -2.40 4.99 15.57
N LYS A 63 -2.22 6.19 16.18
CA LYS A 63 -3.12 6.71 17.22
C LYS A 63 -4.53 6.99 16.67
N SER A 64 -4.65 7.61 15.49
CA SER A 64 -5.95 7.87 14.88
C SER A 64 -6.66 6.57 14.50
N LEU A 65 -5.91 5.55 14.04
CA LEU A 65 -6.46 4.21 13.78
C LEU A 65 -6.97 3.58 15.09
N ALA A 66 -6.20 3.62 16.17
CA ALA A 66 -6.61 3.09 17.48
C ALA A 66 -7.90 3.74 17.97
N LYS A 67 -7.97 5.08 17.91
CA LYS A 67 -9.15 5.86 18.28
C LYS A 67 -10.39 5.47 17.46
N ALA A 68 -10.20 5.25 16.14
CA ALA A 68 -11.29 4.88 15.24
C ALA A 68 -11.80 3.44 15.49
N LEU A 69 -10.89 2.51 15.76
CA LEU A 69 -11.23 1.11 16.00
C LEU A 69 -11.87 0.91 17.40
N GLY A 70 -11.34 1.53 18.42
CA GLY A 70 -11.83 1.42 19.79
C GLY A 70 -12.12 -0.03 20.18
N LYS A 71 -13.35 -0.31 20.63
CA LYS A 71 -13.77 -1.67 21.02
C LYS A 71 -13.84 -2.67 19.86
N ARG A 72 -13.80 -2.20 18.63
CA ARG A 72 -13.83 -3.02 17.39
C ARG A 72 -12.45 -3.50 16.93
N ARG A 73 -11.37 -3.28 17.73
CA ARG A 73 -10.01 -3.72 17.40
C ARG A 73 -9.92 -5.16 16.88
N LYS A 74 -10.72 -6.07 17.44
CA LYS A 74 -10.70 -7.50 17.07
C LYS A 74 -11.29 -7.80 15.69
N GLU A 75 -12.04 -6.87 15.09
CA GLU A 75 -12.57 -6.99 13.75
C GLU A 75 -11.52 -6.60 12.68
N ALA A 76 -10.43 -5.94 13.11
CA ALA A 76 -9.39 -5.43 12.23
C ALA A 76 -8.15 -6.33 12.18
N VAL A 77 -7.63 -6.55 10.98
CA VAL A 77 -6.29 -7.05 10.68
C VAL A 77 -5.40 -5.84 10.51
N ILE A 78 -4.59 -5.52 11.53
CA ILE A 78 -3.70 -4.36 11.51
C ILE A 78 -2.34 -4.75 10.99
N THR A 79 -1.91 -4.05 9.92
CA THR A 79 -0.52 -4.04 9.43
C THR A 79 0.13 -2.74 9.85
N THR A 80 1.28 -2.80 10.54
CA THR A 80 2.15 -1.64 10.77
C THR A 80 3.59 -1.96 10.39
N LYS A 81 4.44 -0.94 10.31
CA LYS A 81 5.78 -1.03 9.72
C LYS A 81 6.79 -0.22 10.52
N PHE A 82 8.06 -0.64 10.46
CA PHE A 82 9.18 0.05 11.10
C PHE A 82 10.39 0.19 10.16
N GLY A 83 11.42 0.89 10.62
CA GLY A 83 12.74 0.94 10.00
C GLY A 83 12.95 2.09 9.04
N VAL A 84 12.00 3.01 8.93
CA VAL A 84 12.15 4.27 8.17
C VAL A 84 12.41 5.42 9.14
N GLY A 85 13.29 6.34 8.75
CA GLY A 85 13.70 7.46 9.58
C GLY A 85 12.68 8.56 9.72
N TYR A 86 13.04 9.50 10.60
CA TYR A 86 12.29 10.72 10.93
C TYR A 86 12.51 11.81 9.87
N PRO A 87 11.73 12.93 9.90
CA PRO A 87 11.79 14.01 8.92
C PRO A 87 13.19 14.56 8.66
N ASP A 88 14.00 14.62 9.72
CA ASP A 88 15.36 15.16 9.67
C ASP A 88 16.35 14.21 8.99
N THR A 89 15.95 12.94 8.77
CA THR A 89 16.76 11.89 8.15
C THR A 89 15.91 11.03 7.20
N PRO A 90 15.35 11.61 6.11
CA PRO A 90 14.35 10.94 5.27
C PRO A 90 14.85 9.66 4.58
N ASN A 91 16.15 9.54 4.36
CA ASN A 91 16.77 8.33 3.78
C ASN A 91 17.33 7.39 4.85
N TYR A 92 17.11 7.68 6.13
CA TYR A 92 17.57 6.84 7.21
C TYR A 92 16.82 5.51 7.19
N ARG A 93 17.59 4.43 7.23
CA ARG A 93 17.11 3.07 7.40
C ARG A 93 17.78 2.49 8.64
N ASP A 94 17.02 1.80 9.46
CA ASP A 94 17.54 1.11 10.62
C ASP A 94 16.69 -0.12 10.88
N SER A 95 17.25 -1.29 10.59
CA SER A 95 16.62 -2.58 10.87
C SER A 95 17.37 -3.37 11.93
N THR A 96 18.24 -2.73 12.72
CA THR A 96 18.92 -3.37 13.84
C THR A 96 17.92 -4.01 14.81
N ARG A 97 18.33 -5.08 15.47
CA ARG A 97 17.53 -5.74 16.51
C ARG A 97 16.96 -4.74 17.53
N LYS A 98 17.81 -3.79 17.97
CA LYS A 98 17.39 -2.76 18.92
C LYS A 98 16.21 -1.94 18.34
N ARG A 99 16.33 -1.51 17.10
CA ARG A 99 15.29 -0.73 16.42
C ARG A 99 14.00 -1.52 16.28
N VAL A 100 14.06 -2.79 15.88
CA VAL A 100 12.88 -3.67 15.78
C VAL A 100 12.13 -3.74 17.12
N MET A 101 12.86 -4.00 18.22
CA MET A 101 12.28 -4.17 19.56
C MET A 101 11.72 -2.86 20.12
N ASP A 102 12.41 -1.74 19.93
CA ASP A 102 11.95 -0.43 20.40
C ASP A 102 10.72 0.08 19.62
N SER A 103 10.69 -0.18 18.31
CA SER A 103 9.61 0.28 17.44
C SER A 103 8.31 -0.45 17.69
N ILE A 104 8.34 -1.76 17.91
CA ILE A 104 7.11 -2.52 18.19
C ILE A 104 6.43 -2.02 19.47
N GLU A 105 7.20 -1.72 20.53
CA GLU A 105 6.64 -1.21 21.78
C GLU A 105 5.96 0.15 21.59
N LYS A 106 6.55 1.02 20.77
CA LYS A 106 5.94 2.32 20.42
C LYS A 106 4.65 2.14 19.61
N SER A 107 4.68 1.26 18.60
CA SER A 107 3.50 0.96 17.77
C SER A 107 2.37 0.34 18.58
N LEU A 108 2.66 -0.64 19.46
CA LEU A 108 1.65 -1.26 20.33
C LEU A 108 1.02 -0.21 21.26
N LYS A 109 1.83 0.68 21.83
CA LYS A 109 1.35 1.78 22.65
C LYS A 109 0.48 2.75 21.87
N ALA A 110 0.89 3.13 20.64
CA ALA A 110 0.14 4.06 19.80
C ALA A 110 -1.18 3.46 19.30
N LEU A 111 -1.18 2.16 19.00
CA LEU A 111 -2.35 1.38 18.56
C LEU A 111 -3.26 0.92 19.72
N GLU A 112 -2.89 1.19 20.96
CA GLU A 112 -3.64 0.79 22.16
C GLU A 112 -3.98 -0.72 22.15
N THR A 113 -3.01 -1.56 21.81
CA THR A 113 -3.18 -3.02 21.68
C THR A 113 -1.92 -3.75 22.13
N ASP A 114 -2.05 -5.02 22.47
CA ASP A 114 -0.96 -5.90 22.90
C ASP A 114 -0.36 -6.73 21.74
N TYR A 115 -0.98 -6.69 20.55
CA TYR A 115 -0.47 -7.35 19.36
C TYR A 115 -0.83 -6.61 18.07
N VAL A 116 -0.02 -6.83 17.02
CA VAL A 116 -0.36 -6.50 15.63
C VAL A 116 -0.48 -7.77 14.80
N ASP A 117 -1.33 -7.74 13.78
CA ASP A 117 -1.55 -8.93 12.95
C ASP A 117 -0.40 -9.14 11.95
N VAL A 118 0.13 -8.04 11.39
CA VAL A 118 1.26 -8.07 10.46
C VAL A 118 2.25 -6.96 10.82
N TYR A 119 3.54 -7.30 10.91
CA TYR A 119 4.60 -6.34 11.14
C TYR A 119 5.63 -6.40 10.02
N LEU A 120 5.85 -5.27 9.34
CA LEU A 120 6.69 -5.21 8.15
C LEU A 120 8.00 -4.44 8.40
N ILE A 121 9.10 -4.89 7.81
CA ILE A 121 10.23 -4.01 7.50
C ILE A 121 9.77 -3.11 6.35
N HIS A 122 9.71 -1.78 6.57
CA HIS A 122 9.11 -0.83 5.62
C HIS A 122 9.95 -0.66 4.36
N TRP A 123 11.28 -0.63 4.51
CA TRP A 123 12.28 -0.60 3.44
C TRP A 123 13.51 -1.37 3.90
N PRO A 124 14.25 -2.03 2.98
CA PRO A 124 15.47 -2.73 3.34
C PRO A 124 16.53 -1.77 3.88
N ASP A 125 17.19 -2.15 4.98
CA ASP A 125 18.44 -1.56 5.42
C ASP A 125 19.59 -2.48 5.02
N ARG A 126 20.33 -2.10 4.01
CA ARG A 126 21.44 -2.89 3.46
C ARG A 126 22.74 -2.78 4.26
N ASN A 127 22.74 -1.96 5.31
CA ASN A 127 23.88 -1.84 6.23
C ASN A 127 23.80 -2.85 7.39
N VAL A 128 22.64 -3.48 7.57
CA VAL A 128 22.39 -4.50 8.61
C VAL A 128 22.17 -5.85 7.93
N PRO A 129 22.89 -6.92 8.30
CA PRO A 129 22.62 -8.26 7.79
C PRO A 129 21.16 -8.64 8.02
N PHE A 130 20.44 -9.10 7.00
CA PHE A 130 19.01 -9.40 7.08
C PHE A 130 18.66 -10.47 8.12
N GLU A 131 19.61 -11.31 8.49
CA GLU A 131 19.45 -12.28 9.56
C GLU A 131 19.09 -11.61 10.91
N GLU A 132 19.67 -10.45 11.22
CA GLU A 132 19.46 -9.76 12.50
C GLU A 132 18.01 -9.31 12.71
N PRO A 133 17.39 -8.51 11.82
CA PRO A 133 15.98 -8.15 11.95
C PRO A 133 15.05 -9.36 11.86
N MET A 134 15.38 -10.36 11.02
CA MET A 134 14.52 -11.55 10.89
C MET A 134 14.49 -12.40 12.16
N ARG A 135 15.61 -12.53 12.88
CA ARG A 135 15.65 -13.16 14.21
C ARG A 135 14.86 -12.34 15.24
N ALA A 136 14.99 -11.02 15.23
CA ALA A 136 14.23 -10.15 16.13
C ALA A 136 12.71 -10.26 15.90
N LEU A 137 12.28 -10.29 14.64
CA LEU A 137 10.89 -10.48 14.28
C LEU A 137 10.35 -11.86 14.69
N ASP A 138 11.15 -12.92 14.58
CA ASP A 138 10.80 -14.26 15.07
C ASP A 138 10.58 -14.28 16.59
N ASP A 139 11.41 -13.55 17.33
CA ASP A 139 11.25 -13.41 18.78
C ASP A 139 9.95 -12.68 19.14
N LEU A 140 9.55 -11.66 18.36
CA LEU A 140 8.27 -10.95 18.55
C LEU A 140 7.06 -11.86 18.28
N VAL A 141 7.17 -12.75 17.29
CA VAL A 141 6.13 -13.76 17.03
C VAL A 141 6.02 -14.74 18.20
N LYS A 142 7.16 -15.23 18.71
CA LYS A 142 7.18 -16.12 19.90
C LYS A 142 6.61 -15.45 21.16
N GLN A 143 6.79 -14.13 21.30
CA GLN A 143 6.20 -13.32 22.37
C GLN A 143 4.70 -13.05 22.19
N GLY A 144 4.11 -13.39 21.04
CA GLY A 144 2.71 -13.11 20.71
C GLY A 144 2.40 -11.65 20.36
N LYS A 145 3.41 -10.78 20.23
CA LYS A 145 3.24 -9.36 19.86
C LYS A 145 2.97 -9.16 18.37
N VAL A 146 3.40 -10.13 17.56
CA VAL A 146 3.24 -10.12 16.09
C VAL A 146 2.72 -11.47 15.67
N LYS A 147 1.68 -11.52 14.80
CA LYS A 147 1.16 -12.79 14.27
C LYS A 147 1.87 -13.22 12.99
N ALA A 148 2.14 -12.28 12.09
CA ALA A 148 2.80 -12.54 10.81
C ALA A 148 3.86 -11.47 10.52
N VAL A 149 4.94 -11.88 9.87
CA VAL A 149 6.08 -11.03 9.53
C VAL A 149 6.13 -10.81 8.03
N GLY A 150 6.46 -9.59 7.64
CA GLY A 150 6.60 -9.31 6.23
C GLY A 150 7.65 -8.25 5.87
N LEU A 151 7.79 -8.07 4.58
CA LEU A 151 8.76 -7.18 3.96
C LEU A 151 8.07 -6.24 2.98
N SER A 152 8.54 -4.99 2.90
CA SER A 152 8.06 -4.04 1.91
C SER A 152 9.24 -3.49 1.11
N ASN A 153 9.11 -3.47 -0.23
CA ASN A 153 10.10 -2.89 -1.15
C ASN A 153 11.46 -3.62 -1.22
N PHE A 154 11.51 -4.88 -0.87
CA PHE A 154 12.70 -5.74 -1.00
C PHE A 154 12.83 -6.29 -2.42
N LYS A 155 14.06 -6.51 -2.89
CA LYS A 155 14.34 -7.28 -4.12
C LYS A 155 14.11 -8.77 -3.88
N LEU A 156 13.96 -9.54 -4.96
CA LEU A 156 13.76 -10.99 -4.85
C LEU A 156 14.87 -11.69 -4.07
N ASN A 157 16.13 -11.41 -4.42
CA ASN A 157 17.29 -11.99 -3.73
C ASN A 157 17.36 -11.62 -2.24
N GLU A 158 16.86 -10.44 -1.86
CA GLU A 158 16.79 -9.98 -0.47
C GLU A 158 15.68 -10.74 0.30
N ILE A 159 14.54 -11.01 -0.36
CA ILE A 159 13.49 -11.87 0.22
C ILE A 159 14.03 -13.28 0.44
N GLU A 160 14.72 -13.85 -0.56
CA GLU A 160 15.33 -15.18 -0.47
C GLU A 160 16.34 -15.27 0.68
N GLU A 161 17.12 -14.21 0.89
CA GLU A 161 18.06 -14.13 2.02
C GLU A 161 17.32 -14.11 3.37
N CYS A 162 16.29 -13.30 3.51
CA CYS A 162 15.43 -13.27 4.71
C CYS A 162 14.79 -14.64 4.98
N MET A 163 14.34 -15.34 3.93
CA MET A 163 13.71 -16.65 4.02
C MET A 163 14.62 -17.75 4.60
N LYS A 164 15.95 -17.60 4.52
CA LYS A 164 16.92 -18.53 5.12
C LYS A 164 16.86 -18.50 6.65
N THR A 165 16.53 -17.35 7.23
CA THR A 165 16.48 -17.18 8.69
C THR A 165 15.09 -17.43 9.24
N ARG A 166 14.07 -16.83 8.62
CA ARG A 166 12.67 -16.95 8.98
C ARG A 166 11.79 -16.80 7.74
N ARG A 167 10.71 -17.57 7.69
CA ARG A 167 9.67 -17.41 6.66
C ARG A 167 9.17 -15.98 6.62
N VAL A 168 9.09 -15.42 5.41
CA VAL A 168 8.35 -14.20 5.09
C VAL A 168 6.91 -14.61 4.82
N ASP A 169 5.98 -14.11 5.63
CA ASP A 169 4.57 -14.47 5.55
C ASP A 169 3.82 -13.57 4.57
N VAL A 170 4.23 -12.29 4.48
CA VAL A 170 3.56 -11.24 3.72
C VAL A 170 4.59 -10.34 3.05
N VAL A 171 4.25 -9.86 1.86
CA VAL A 171 5.00 -8.76 1.22
C VAL A 171 4.06 -7.61 0.84
N GLN A 172 4.61 -6.39 0.82
CA GLN A 172 3.87 -5.19 0.42
C GLN A 172 4.61 -4.41 -0.65
N TYR A 173 3.97 -4.20 -1.80
CA TYR A 173 4.56 -3.51 -2.96
C TYR A 173 3.61 -2.55 -3.63
N CYS A 174 4.17 -1.54 -4.30
CA CYS A 174 3.42 -0.74 -5.26
C CYS A 174 2.96 -1.63 -6.41
N TRP A 175 1.65 -1.64 -6.65
CA TRP A 175 1.07 -2.38 -7.77
C TRP A 175 -0.19 -1.66 -8.28
N ASN A 176 -0.12 -1.13 -9.48
CA ASN A 176 -1.22 -0.46 -10.17
C ASN A 176 -0.96 -0.47 -11.68
N MET A 177 -1.86 0.11 -12.47
CA MET A 177 -1.73 0.13 -13.93
C MET A 177 -0.44 0.80 -14.44
N PHE A 178 0.12 1.77 -13.68
CA PHE A 178 1.37 2.46 -13.98
C PHE A 178 2.61 1.80 -13.36
N ASP A 179 2.44 0.87 -12.43
CA ASP A 179 3.56 0.16 -11.79
C ASP A 179 3.31 -1.35 -11.80
N ARG A 180 3.99 -2.05 -12.69
CA ARG A 180 3.80 -3.49 -12.94
C ARG A 180 5.07 -4.31 -12.70
N ARG A 181 6.08 -3.72 -12.06
CA ARG A 181 7.41 -4.33 -11.86
C ARG A 181 7.35 -5.68 -11.15
N MET A 182 6.43 -5.83 -10.20
CA MET A 182 6.31 -7.04 -9.38
C MET A 182 5.85 -8.27 -10.17
N GLN A 183 5.30 -8.08 -11.37
CA GLN A 183 4.70 -9.14 -12.16
C GLN A 183 5.70 -10.20 -12.63
N LYS A 184 6.96 -9.81 -12.89
CA LYS A 184 7.96 -10.69 -13.53
C LYS A 184 8.58 -11.68 -12.54
N GLU A 185 8.93 -11.23 -11.35
CA GLU A 185 9.74 -12.01 -10.39
C GLU A 185 9.03 -12.20 -9.06
N ILE A 186 8.61 -11.11 -8.43
CA ILE A 186 8.06 -11.13 -7.06
C ILE A 186 6.74 -11.92 -7.00
N PHE A 187 5.81 -11.67 -7.91
CA PHE A 187 4.50 -12.35 -7.88
C PHE A 187 4.58 -13.85 -8.17
N PRO A 188 5.37 -14.34 -9.16
CA PRO A 188 5.63 -15.76 -9.31
C PRO A 188 6.20 -16.41 -8.05
N TYR A 189 7.20 -15.77 -7.42
CA TYR A 189 7.81 -16.24 -6.18
C TYR A 189 6.79 -16.29 -5.02
N CYS A 190 6.00 -15.23 -4.86
CA CYS A 190 4.95 -15.20 -3.82
C CYS A 190 3.92 -16.31 -4.00
N ARG A 191 3.53 -16.61 -5.24
CA ARG A 191 2.60 -17.70 -5.56
C ARG A 191 3.19 -19.04 -5.20
N GLU A 192 4.42 -19.32 -5.62
CA GLU A 192 5.12 -20.57 -5.35
C GLU A 192 5.26 -20.83 -3.85
N HIS A 193 5.66 -19.80 -3.10
CA HIS A 193 5.89 -19.89 -1.67
C HIS A 193 4.63 -19.63 -0.81
N ASN A 194 3.48 -19.34 -1.45
CA ASN A 194 2.22 -18.97 -0.78
C ASN A 194 2.43 -17.83 0.24
N ILE A 195 3.05 -16.73 -0.21
CA ILE A 195 3.26 -15.49 0.53
C ILE A 195 2.09 -14.56 0.24
N GLY A 196 1.51 -13.94 1.27
CA GLY A 196 0.44 -12.96 1.12
C GLY A 196 0.96 -11.66 0.46
N VAL A 197 0.19 -11.08 -0.46
CA VAL A 197 0.59 -9.85 -1.16
C VAL A 197 -0.38 -8.71 -0.86
N MET A 198 0.15 -7.61 -0.34
CA MET A 198 -0.53 -6.33 -0.19
C MET A 198 -0.09 -5.39 -1.31
N ALA A 199 -1.05 -4.89 -2.08
CA ALA A 199 -0.77 -3.91 -3.13
C ALA A 199 -1.04 -2.50 -2.61
N TYR A 200 -0.02 -1.65 -2.51
CA TYR A 200 -0.22 -0.24 -2.18
C TYR A 200 -0.14 0.66 -3.43
N GLY A 201 -0.57 1.91 -3.29
CA GLY A 201 -0.61 2.86 -4.39
C GLY A 201 -1.59 2.46 -5.49
N SER A 202 -2.65 1.72 -5.18
CA SER A 202 -3.60 1.12 -6.12
C SER A 202 -4.27 2.12 -7.06
N LEU A 203 -4.41 3.39 -6.63
CA LEU A 203 -4.90 4.51 -7.45
C LEU A 203 -3.78 5.37 -8.05
N ALA A 204 -2.54 4.86 -8.12
CA ALA A 204 -1.37 5.57 -8.63
C ALA A 204 -1.26 6.99 -8.02
N TYR A 205 -1.40 7.08 -6.70
CA TYR A 205 -1.30 8.33 -5.92
C TYR A 205 -2.25 9.44 -6.40
N GLY A 206 -3.42 9.06 -6.88
CA GLY A 206 -4.45 9.96 -7.38
C GLY A 206 -4.50 10.09 -8.91
N MET A 207 -3.52 9.59 -9.66
CA MET A 207 -3.54 9.60 -11.13
C MET A 207 -4.76 8.83 -11.68
N LEU A 208 -5.08 7.68 -11.10
CA LEU A 208 -6.21 6.82 -11.50
C LEU A 208 -7.54 7.20 -10.84
N THR A 209 -7.64 8.36 -10.18
CA THR A 209 -8.93 8.90 -9.74
C THR A 209 -9.71 9.55 -10.88
N GLY A 210 -8.99 9.97 -11.93
CA GLY A 210 -9.57 10.70 -13.05
C GLY A 210 -9.99 12.14 -12.71
N THR A 211 -9.56 12.67 -11.56
CA THR A 211 -9.86 14.04 -11.09
C THR A 211 -8.73 15.03 -11.33
N LEU A 212 -7.57 14.54 -11.77
CA LEU A 212 -6.43 15.40 -12.11
C LEU A 212 -6.60 15.98 -13.53
N SER A 213 -6.15 17.21 -13.71
CA SER A 213 -6.07 17.89 -15.02
C SER A 213 -4.76 18.69 -15.08
N GLU A 214 -4.40 19.17 -16.26
CA GLU A 214 -3.22 20.02 -16.46
C GLU A 214 -3.29 21.31 -15.63
N GLU A 215 -4.50 21.85 -15.47
CA GLU A 215 -4.76 23.13 -14.79
C GLU A 215 -4.93 22.98 -13.28
N LYS A 216 -5.11 21.74 -12.78
CA LYS A 216 -5.39 21.49 -11.37
C LYS A 216 -4.13 21.63 -10.53
N ALA A 217 -4.03 22.71 -9.77
CA ALA A 217 -2.99 22.86 -8.76
C ALA A 217 -3.25 21.93 -7.55
N PHE A 218 -2.19 21.32 -7.03
CA PHE A 218 -2.23 20.64 -5.76
C PHE A 218 -2.18 21.64 -4.60
N GLU A 219 -2.79 21.30 -3.48
CA GLU A 219 -2.77 22.12 -2.28
C GLU A 219 -1.33 22.36 -1.79
N LYS A 220 -1.12 23.50 -1.11
CA LYS A 220 0.17 23.79 -0.47
C LYS A 220 0.44 22.74 0.60
N GLY A 221 1.58 22.08 0.50
CA GLY A 221 1.95 20.98 1.41
C GLY A 221 1.65 19.57 0.85
N ASP A 222 0.87 19.45 -0.21
CA ASP A 222 0.73 18.20 -0.94
C ASP A 222 2.05 17.88 -1.69
N TRP A 223 2.65 16.73 -1.40
CA TRP A 223 3.93 16.34 -2.00
C TRP A 223 3.86 16.25 -3.54
N ARG A 224 2.67 15.99 -4.12
CA ARG A 224 2.46 15.92 -5.56
C ARG A 224 2.71 17.26 -6.25
N SER A 225 2.55 18.38 -5.54
CA SER A 225 2.89 19.73 -6.04
C SER A 225 4.36 19.88 -6.42
N ARG A 226 5.23 18.99 -5.91
CA ARG A 226 6.66 18.93 -6.21
C ARG A 226 6.96 18.03 -7.43
N ARG A 227 5.99 17.80 -8.29
CA ARG A 227 6.12 17.04 -9.54
C ARG A 227 6.72 15.63 -9.37
N GLY A 228 6.33 14.95 -8.30
CA GLY A 228 6.77 13.58 -8.02
C GLY A 228 8.00 13.44 -7.14
N GLN A 229 8.47 14.54 -6.54
CA GLN A 229 9.53 14.49 -5.52
C GLN A 229 8.94 14.30 -4.13
N LEU A 230 9.38 13.27 -3.43
CA LEU A 230 9.11 13.08 -2.01
C LEU A 230 10.43 13.26 -1.25
N GLY A 231 10.60 14.40 -0.55
CA GLY A 231 11.89 14.78 0.00
C GLY A 231 12.93 14.94 -1.13
N ASN A 232 14.07 14.26 -1.04
CA ASN A 232 15.12 14.24 -2.06
C ASN A 232 14.99 13.08 -3.06
N ILE A 233 13.88 12.33 -3.04
CA ILE A 233 13.67 11.12 -3.82
C ILE A 233 12.70 11.40 -4.97
N ASN A 234 13.09 11.06 -6.19
CA ASN A 234 12.29 11.20 -7.42
C ASN A 234 11.39 9.97 -7.67
N LEU A 235 10.71 9.48 -6.63
CA LEU A 235 9.93 8.23 -6.68
C LEU A 235 8.78 8.26 -7.68
N PHE A 236 8.21 9.42 -7.96
CA PHE A 236 6.96 9.54 -8.71
C PHE A 236 7.09 10.36 -9.99
N GLN A 237 8.30 10.57 -10.47
CA GLN A 237 8.59 11.29 -11.72
C GLN A 237 7.88 10.66 -12.92
N HIS A 238 7.77 9.32 -12.97
CA HIS A 238 7.04 8.60 -14.01
C HIS A 238 5.53 8.93 -14.04
N LEU A 239 4.96 9.40 -12.92
CA LEU A 239 3.55 9.81 -12.84
C LEU A 239 3.38 11.31 -13.08
N PHE A 240 4.13 12.13 -12.35
CA PHE A 240 3.89 13.57 -12.23
C PHE A 240 4.98 14.43 -12.88
N GLY A 241 6.06 13.83 -13.39
CA GLY A 241 7.11 14.56 -14.09
C GLY A 241 6.57 15.28 -15.33
N PRO A 242 7.13 16.47 -15.69
CA PRO A 242 6.59 17.31 -16.77
C PRO A 242 6.50 16.57 -18.11
N ASP A 243 7.45 15.69 -18.42
CA ASP A 243 7.49 14.94 -19.69
C ASP A 243 6.51 13.77 -19.74
N HIS A 244 5.93 13.38 -18.60
CA HIS A 244 5.09 12.20 -18.45
C HIS A 244 3.65 12.52 -18.10
N PHE A 245 3.41 13.55 -17.32
CA PHE A 245 2.12 13.88 -16.75
C PHE A 245 0.99 13.97 -17.80
N LEU A 246 1.23 14.74 -18.88
CA LEU A 246 0.23 14.91 -19.94
C LEU A 246 -0.06 13.61 -20.72
N LYS A 247 0.96 12.79 -20.95
CA LYS A 247 0.79 11.47 -21.59
C LYS A 247 -0.05 10.56 -20.70
N ASN A 248 0.21 10.58 -19.40
CA ASN A 248 -0.52 9.81 -18.42
C ASN A 248 -1.98 10.29 -18.32
N LEU A 249 -2.24 11.60 -18.33
CA LEU A 249 -3.61 12.14 -18.35
C LEU A 249 -4.42 11.69 -19.57
N ARG A 250 -3.78 11.65 -20.77
CA ARG A 250 -4.47 11.14 -21.97
C ARG A 250 -4.86 9.68 -21.82
N ALA A 251 -3.95 8.83 -21.32
CA ALA A 251 -4.26 7.44 -21.01
C ALA A 251 -5.39 7.30 -19.99
N VAL A 252 -5.37 8.11 -18.94
CA VAL A 252 -6.42 8.16 -17.91
C VAL A 252 -7.78 8.51 -18.50
N GLU A 253 -7.84 9.47 -19.43
CA GLU A 253 -9.11 9.85 -20.08
C GLU A 253 -9.70 8.70 -20.91
N GLU A 254 -8.86 7.97 -21.66
CA GLU A 254 -9.32 6.80 -22.40
C GLU A 254 -9.74 5.64 -21.47
N LEU A 255 -9.05 5.42 -20.34
CA LEU A 255 -9.43 4.42 -19.33
C LEU A 255 -10.83 4.67 -18.74
N LYS A 256 -11.28 5.93 -18.65
CA LYS A 256 -12.69 6.25 -18.29
C LYS A 256 -13.69 5.61 -19.25
N GLY A 257 -13.33 5.52 -20.54
CA GLY A 257 -14.14 4.83 -21.55
C GLY A 257 -14.28 3.33 -21.26
N VAL A 258 -13.17 2.70 -20.81
CA VAL A 258 -13.21 1.29 -20.39
C VAL A 258 -14.10 1.12 -19.16
N ALA A 259 -13.96 1.97 -18.13
CA ALA A 259 -14.78 1.91 -16.92
C ALA A 259 -16.28 2.06 -17.23
N LYS A 260 -16.64 2.99 -18.11
CA LYS A 260 -18.04 3.23 -18.54
C LYS A 260 -18.71 1.99 -19.14
N ARG A 261 -17.97 1.11 -19.84
CA ARG A 261 -18.53 -0.15 -20.39
C ARG A 261 -19.09 -1.07 -19.30
N TYR A 262 -18.55 -0.98 -18.10
CA TYR A 262 -18.98 -1.73 -16.92
C TYR A 262 -19.91 -0.93 -16.00
N HIS A 263 -20.34 0.27 -16.39
CA HIS A 263 -21.06 1.20 -15.51
C HIS A 263 -20.32 1.48 -14.20
N LYS A 264 -18.97 1.65 -14.30
CA LYS A 264 -18.07 1.85 -13.16
C LYS A 264 -17.31 3.17 -13.27
N THR A 265 -16.84 3.66 -12.13
CA THR A 265 -15.90 4.78 -12.06
C THR A 265 -14.48 4.31 -12.41
N LEU A 266 -13.59 5.25 -12.73
CA LEU A 266 -12.20 4.93 -13.00
C LEU A 266 -11.48 4.37 -11.75
N PRO A 267 -11.66 4.90 -10.51
CA PRO A 267 -11.14 4.26 -9.31
C PRO A 267 -11.61 2.81 -9.16
N GLN A 268 -12.87 2.52 -9.42
CA GLN A 268 -13.40 1.15 -9.35
C GLN A 268 -12.73 0.23 -10.39
N LEU A 269 -12.51 0.72 -11.62
CA LEU A 269 -11.76 -0.03 -12.63
C LEU A 269 -10.31 -0.28 -12.17
N ALA A 270 -9.64 0.73 -11.63
CA ALA A 270 -8.24 0.62 -11.17
C ALA A 270 -8.09 -0.38 -10.02
N LEU A 271 -8.97 -0.31 -9.02
CA LEU A 271 -8.99 -1.25 -7.91
C LEU A 271 -9.35 -2.67 -8.37
N ARG A 272 -10.30 -2.80 -9.30
CA ARG A 272 -10.64 -4.11 -9.88
C ARG A 272 -9.47 -4.69 -10.66
N TRP A 273 -8.76 -3.88 -11.46
CA TRP A 273 -7.56 -4.31 -12.17
C TRP A 273 -6.48 -4.80 -11.20
N THR A 274 -6.21 -4.03 -10.14
CA THR A 274 -5.25 -4.40 -9.09
C THR A 274 -5.59 -5.75 -8.46
N THR A 275 -6.88 -5.95 -8.11
CA THR A 275 -7.37 -7.19 -7.48
C THR A 275 -7.61 -8.32 -8.46
N SER A 276 -7.57 -8.11 -9.77
CA SER A 276 -7.71 -9.16 -10.79
C SER A 276 -6.49 -10.09 -10.82
N ASN A 277 -5.33 -9.66 -10.34
CA ASN A 277 -4.21 -10.58 -10.17
C ASN A 277 -4.45 -11.49 -8.96
N PRO A 278 -4.53 -12.83 -9.14
CA PRO A 278 -4.89 -13.76 -8.06
C PRO A 278 -3.84 -13.84 -6.94
N VAL A 279 -2.62 -13.35 -7.18
CA VAL A 279 -1.57 -13.28 -6.15
C VAL A 279 -1.84 -12.16 -5.14
N VAL A 280 -2.52 -11.09 -5.54
CA VAL A 280 -2.83 -9.96 -4.67
C VAL A 280 -3.90 -10.37 -3.65
N SER A 281 -3.54 -10.38 -2.38
CA SER A 281 -4.46 -10.69 -1.28
C SER A 281 -5.36 -9.50 -0.95
N THR A 282 -4.79 -8.28 -0.93
CA THR A 282 -5.53 -7.04 -0.64
C THR A 282 -4.95 -5.87 -1.43
N ALA A 283 -5.82 -5.01 -1.95
CA ALA A 283 -5.46 -3.74 -2.58
C ALA A 283 -5.73 -2.60 -1.58
N LEU A 284 -4.66 -1.92 -1.16
CA LEU A 284 -4.73 -0.82 -0.22
C LEU A 284 -5.16 0.47 -0.94
N VAL A 285 -6.14 1.14 -0.37
CA VAL A 285 -6.61 2.44 -0.85
C VAL A 285 -6.91 3.35 0.34
N GLY A 286 -6.43 4.59 0.29
CA GLY A 286 -6.76 5.62 1.26
C GLY A 286 -8.17 6.14 1.05
N CYS A 287 -8.84 6.49 2.14
CA CYS A 287 -10.16 7.12 2.11
C CYS A 287 -10.18 8.25 3.14
N ARG A 288 -10.66 9.42 2.73
CA ARG A 288 -10.75 10.61 3.58
C ARG A 288 -12.10 10.75 4.26
N ASN A 289 -13.13 10.09 3.71
CA ASN A 289 -14.50 10.14 4.19
C ASN A 289 -15.28 8.85 3.86
N PRO A 290 -16.46 8.63 4.46
CA PRO A 290 -17.27 7.42 4.21
C PRO A 290 -17.70 7.24 2.74
N GLY A 291 -17.94 8.31 2.00
CA GLY A 291 -18.37 8.23 0.59
C GLY A 291 -17.28 7.63 -0.31
N GLU A 292 -16.01 7.93 -0.04
CA GLU A 292 -14.88 7.32 -0.76
C GLU A 292 -14.75 5.81 -0.45
N VAL A 293 -15.11 5.38 0.76
CA VAL A 293 -15.19 3.95 1.10
C VAL A 293 -16.26 3.26 0.25
N ASP A 294 -17.45 3.84 0.17
CA ASP A 294 -18.55 3.28 -0.60
C ASP A 294 -18.25 3.22 -2.11
N ASP A 295 -17.62 4.26 -2.66
CA ASP A 295 -17.19 4.27 -4.06
C ASP A 295 -16.17 3.15 -4.34
N ASN A 296 -15.14 3.02 -3.50
CA ASN A 296 -14.11 2.00 -3.66
C ASN A 296 -14.66 0.56 -3.61
N LEU A 297 -15.69 0.31 -2.83
CA LEU A 297 -16.37 -1.00 -2.77
C LEU A 297 -17.04 -1.40 -4.09
N GLY A 298 -17.40 -0.44 -4.92
CA GLY A 298 -17.90 -0.68 -6.26
C GLY A 298 -16.89 -1.39 -7.20
N ALA A 299 -15.63 -1.53 -6.78
CA ALA A 299 -14.63 -2.34 -7.48
C ALA A 299 -14.87 -3.85 -7.37
N LEU A 300 -15.68 -4.30 -6.43
CA LEU A 300 -15.93 -5.70 -6.16
C LEU A 300 -17.16 -6.25 -6.90
N GLY A 301 -17.25 -7.58 -7.04
CA GLY A 301 -18.45 -8.26 -7.58
C GLY A 301 -18.58 -8.28 -9.10
N TRP A 302 -17.52 -7.95 -9.83
CA TRP A 302 -17.49 -8.01 -11.32
C TRP A 302 -16.09 -8.35 -11.82
N THR A 303 -15.94 -8.57 -13.13
CA THR A 303 -14.64 -8.92 -13.74
C THR A 303 -14.38 -8.07 -14.98
N ILE A 304 -13.12 -7.72 -15.21
CA ILE A 304 -12.67 -7.10 -16.46
C ILE A 304 -12.48 -8.23 -17.47
N SER A 305 -13.03 -8.08 -18.68
CA SER A 305 -12.84 -9.07 -19.75
C SER A 305 -11.37 -9.11 -20.23
N ASP A 306 -10.95 -10.26 -20.79
CA ASP A 306 -9.62 -10.36 -21.39
C ASP A 306 -9.40 -9.37 -22.53
N ALA A 307 -10.47 -9.05 -23.28
CA ALA A 307 -10.43 -8.04 -24.33
C ALA A 307 -10.14 -6.64 -23.75
N ASP A 308 -10.80 -6.29 -22.65
CA ASP A 308 -10.58 -5.01 -21.99
C ASP A 308 -9.25 -4.94 -21.23
N MET A 309 -8.73 -6.07 -20.72
CA MET A 309 -7.37 -6.11 -20.17
C MET A 309 -6.33 -5.78 -21.25
N LYS A 310 -6.48 -6.35 -22.46
CA LYS A 310 -5.64 -6.00 -23.63
C LYS A 310 -5.83 -4.56 -24.10
N GLU A 311 -7.06 -4.06 -24.06
CA GLU A 311 -7.34 -2.66 -24.41
C GLU A 311 -6.68 -1.70 -23.43
N ILE A 312 -6.68 -1.99 -22.13
CA ILE A 312 -5.95 -1.22 -21.13
C ILE A 312 -4.45 -1.15 -21.49
N ASP A 313 -3.83 -2.27 -21.86
CA ASP A 313 -2.43 -2.30 -22.30
C ASP A 313 -2.20 -1.46 -23.58
N ALA A 314 -3.11 -1.57 -24.55
CA ALA A 314 -3.05 -0.79 -25.79
C ALA A 314 -3.21 0.73 -25.53
N ILE A 315 -4.05 1.14 -24.59
CA ILE A 315 -4.19 2.54 -24.16
C ILE A 315 -2.84 3.09 -23.66
N PHE A 316 -2.17 2.36 -22.79
CA PHE A 316 -0.84 2.78 -22.30
C PHE A 316 0.17 2.91 -23.43
N ALA A 317 0.22 1.94 -24.35
CA ALA A 317 1.17 1.92 -25.46
C ALA A 317 0.97 3.09 -26.42
N ARG A 318 -0.29 3.35 -26.89
CA ARG A 318 -0.57 4.40 -27.89
C ARG A 318 -0.43 5.83 -27.34
N ASN A 319 -0.63 6.01 -26.04
CA ASN A 319 -0.43 7.31 -25.40
C ASN A 319 1.02 7.57 -24.99
N GLY A 320 1.90 6.57 -25.12
CA GLY A 320 3.26 6.66 -24.57
C GLY A 320 3.24 6.94 -23.08
N ALA A 321 2.22 6.42 -22.38
CA ALA A 321 2.12 6.53 -20.94
C ALA A 321 3.26 5.75 -20.28
N VAL A 322 3.88 6.34 -19.27
CA VAL A 322 5.10 5.82 -18.68
C VAL A 322 4.78 4.90 -17.53
N THR A 323 5.34 3.70 -17.60
CA THR A 323 5.35 2.79 -16.46
C THR A 323 6.64 2.96 -15.66
N MET A 324 6.59 2.65 -14.36
CA MET A 324 7.75 2.74 -13.48
C MET A 324 8.91 1.91 -14.01
N PRO A 325 10.14 2.46 -14.14
CA PRO A 325 11.30 1.69 -14.56
C PRO A 325 11.67 0.62 -13.53
N GLU A 326 12.21 -0.50 -14.02
CA GLU A 326 12.56 -1.67 -13.16
C GLU A 326 13.63 -1.38 -12.10
N THR A 327 14.46 -0.36 -12.34
CA THR A 327 15.67 -0.05 -11.55
C THR A 327 15.45 0.73 -10.25
N TRP A 328 14.24 1.15 -9.93
CA TRP A 328 14.02 2.03 -8.75
C TRP A 328 14.28 1.37 -7.38
N LEU A 329 14.22 0.04 -7.28
CA LEU A 329 14.60 -0.70 -6.06
C LEU A 329 16.11 -0.66 -5.81
N GLU A 330 16.89 -0.07 -6.70
CA GLU A 330 18.35 0.03 -6.58
C GLU A 330 18.81 1.24 -5.76
N SER A 331 17.93 2.20 -5.50
CA SER A 331 18.22 3.43 -4.75
C SER A 331 18.15 3.25 -3.23
#